data_652392f98f786fdda44e256597675db5
#
_entry.id   652392f98f786fdda44e256597675db5
#
_cell.length_a   1.000
_cell.length_b   1.000
_cell.length_c   1.000
_cell.angle_alpha   90.00
_cell.angle_beta   90.00
_cell.angle_gamma   90.00
#
_symmetry.space_group_name_H-M   'P 1'
#
loop_
_entity.id
_entity.type
_entity.pdbx_description
1 polymer ?
#
loop_
_entity_poly.entity_id
_entity_poly.type
_entity_poly.pdbx_seq_one_letter_code
_entity_poly.pdbx_strand_id
1 'polypeptide(L)'
;MYTQRIHWKSDSLTRIPYSLYNDVEIADQEKLDIFHGKTWNFLCLEADLQNAGDYRTTHVGETPVVVVKDQDQQIYAFENRCAHRGALIALEKSGKDANFQCVYHAWSYNRQGDLTGVAFVRGVKGQGGMPASFCKEEHGPRKLRVSVFCGLVFGTFSAETPNIETYLGPEICTRIQRVLHKPIEVIGRFTQALPNNWKLYVENVKDSYHASLLHMFFTTFKLNRLSQKGGVIVDLTGGHHVSYSIVENDTADNSYKDQAIRADNDQYLLKDRSLLAGFKEYDDGITLQILSVFPGFVLQQIQNCLAVRQVLPKGIGRTELNWTYFGYADDTPEQRKTRLKQSNLIGPAGFISMEDGAVGGFVQRGIQGAQDHQAVVEMGGDHTGSSEGRATETSVRGFWKAYRSHMKI
;
A
#
# COMPACT_ATOMS: atom_id res chain seq x y z
N MET A 1 9.27 -0.40 -28.37
CA MET A 1 8.39 0.53 -29.11
C MET A 1 7.57 1.47 -28.20
N TYR A 2 7.50 1.25 -26.91
CA TYR A 2 6.74 2.03 -25.91
C TYR A 2 7.40 3.38 -25.55
N THR A 3 8.72 3.40 -25.48
CA THR A 3 9.52 4.59 -25.09
C THR A 3 9.34 5.82 -25.99
N GLN A 4 8.78 5.68 -27.20
CA GLN A 4 8.58 6.80 -28.12
C GLN A 4 7.30 7.63 -27.85
N ARG A 5 6.36 7.17 -27.02
CA ARG A 5 5.09 7.88 -26.77
C ARG A 5 5.08 8.72 -25.50
N ILE A 6 5.95 8.43 -24.53
CA ILE A 6 6.01 9.21 -23.30
C ILE A 6 7.02 10.34 -23.51
N HIS A 7 6.52 11.54 -23.81
CA HIS A 7 7.35 12.74 -23.85
C HIS A 7 7.70 13.22 -22.44
N TRP A 8 8.55 12.45 -21.77
CA TRP A 8 9.12 12.87 -20.51
C TRP A 8 10.59 13.22 -20.72
N LYS A 9 10.95 14.49 -20.49
CA LYS A 9 12.36 14.91 -20.59
C LYS A 9 13.22 14.07 -19.65
N SER A 10 14.24 13.45 -20.22
CA SER A 10 15.05 12.41 -19.54
C SER A 10 15.77 12.88 -18.29
N ASP A 11 15.98 14.16 -18.12
CA ASP A 11 16.78 14.81 -17.07
C ASP A 11 15.95 15.46 -15.95
N SER A 12 14.60 15.46 -16.04
CA SER A 12 13.75 16.12 -15.07
C SER A 12 12.81 15.17 -14.34
N LEU A 13 12.88 15.17 -13.02
CA LEU A 13 11.90 14.55 -12.12
C LEU A 13 10.98 15.58 -11.45
N THR A 14 11.09 16.84 -11.87
CA THR A 14 10.27 17.96 -11.35
C THR A 14 9.09 18.29 -12.26
N ARG A 15 8.98 17.62 -13.41
CA ARG A 15 7.88 17.77 -14.37
C ARG A 15 7.33 16.40 -14.74
N ILE A 16 6.10 16.11 -14.29
CA ILE A 16 5.48 14.80 -14.44
C ILE A 16 4.38 14.88 -15.50
N PRO A 17 4.50 14.16 -16.62
CA PRO A 17 3.49 14.20 -17.69
C PRO A 17 2.14 13.67 -17.20
N TYR A 18 1.05 14.41 -17.48
CA TYR A 18 -0.30 13.98 -17.12
C TYR A 18 -0.77 12.73 -17.87
N SER A 19 -0.17 12.41 -19.01
CA SER A 19 -0.39 11.17 -19.74
C SER A 19 -0.12 9.92 -18.89
N LEU A 20 0.82 9.98 -17.93
CA LEU A 20 1.13 8.87 -17.03
C LEU A 20 -0.08 8.43 -16.16
N TYR A 21 -1.04 9.31 -15.94
CA TYR A 21 -2.22 9.00 -15.11
C TYR A 21 -3.45 8.59 -15.94
N ASN A 22 -3.44 8.80 -17.27
CA ASN A 22 -4.62 8.66 -18.11
C ASN A 22 -4.45 7.71 -19.31
N ASP A 23 -3.24 7.19 -19.55
CA ASP A 23 -2.97 6.31 -20.69
C ASP A 23 -3.15 4.84 -20.32
N VAL A 24 -4.02 4.13 -21.06
CA VAL A 24 -4.36 2.72 -20.81
C VAL A 24 -3.18 1.80 -21.12
N GLU A 25 -2.40 2.12 -22.17
CA GLU A 25 -1.26 1.31 -22.56
C GLU A 25 -0.15 1.38 -21.50
N ILE A 26 0.02 2.56 -20.87
CA ILE A 26 0.94 2.73 -19.74
C ILE A 26 0.46 1.87 -18.55
N ALA A 27 -0.83 1.89 -18.25
CA ALA A 27 -1.39 1.10 -17.16
C ALA A 27 -1.22 -0.42 -17.39
N ASP A 28 -1.36 -0.90 -18.62
CA ASP A 28 -1.11 -2.30 -18.97
C ASP A 28 0.38 -2.66 -18.82
N GLN A 29 1.28 -1.74 -19.18
CA GLN A 29 2.72 -1.96 -19.01
C GLN A 29 3.13 -1.94 -17.52
N GLU A 30 2.54 -1.06 -16.69
CA GLU A 30 2.74 -1.06 -15.23
C GLU A 30 2.45 -2.41 -14.59
N LYS A 31 1.41 -3.10 -15.06
CA LYS A 31 1.08 -4.45 -14.59
C LYS A 31 2.24 -5.43 -14.80
N LEU A 32 2.92 -5.34 -15.94
CA LEU A 32 4.01 -6.25 -16.30
C LEU A 32 5.33 -5.84 -15.65
N ASP A 33 5.71 -4.58 -15.75
CA ASP A 33 7.03 -4.11 -15.35
C ASP A 33 7.13 -3.74 -13.86
N ILE A 34 6.01 -3.34 -13.25
CA ILE A 34 5.96 -2.99 -11.83
C ILE A 34 5.38 -4.13 -11.01
N PHE A 35 4.07 -4.43 -11.16
CA PHE A 35 3.39 -5.37 -10.25
C PHE A 35 3.83 -6.82 -10.44
N HIS A 36 4.08 -7.26 -11.67
CA HIS A 36 4.64 -8.58 -11.97
C HIS A 36 6.16 -8.56 -12.16
N GLY A 37 6.76 -7.37 -12.13
CA GLY A 37 8.19 -7.16 -12.29
C GLY A 37 9.01 -7.45 -11.03
N LYS A 38 10.18 -6.82 -10.92
CA LYS A 38 11.15 -7.03 -9.83
C LYS A 38 10.76 -6.25 -8.56
N THR A 39 9.52 -6.39 -8.11
CA THR A 39 8.98 -5.72 -6.91
C THR A 39 8.42 -6.71 -5.91
N TRP A 40 8.47 -6.36 -4.63
CA TRP A 40 7.73 -7.03 -3.58
C TRP A 40 6.39 -6.32 -3.36
N ASN A 41 5.29 -7.07 -3.43
CA ASN A 41 3.94 -6.58 -3.20
C ASN A 41 3.44 -7.07 -1.84
N PHE A 42 2.92 -6.18 -1.00
CA PHE A 42 2.30 -6.56 0.26
C PHE A 42 1.04 -7.36 -0.01
N LEU A 43 0.90 -8.50 0.67
CA LEU A 43 -0.21 -9.42 0.51
C LEU A 43 -1.18 -9.38 1.69
N CYS A 44 -0.67 -9.60 2.91
CA CYS A 44 -1.46 -9.59 4.15
C CYS A 44 -0.53 -9.49 5.36
N LEU A 45 -1.11 -9.43 6.54
CA LEU A 45 -0.38 -9.61 7.79
C LEU A 45 -0.24 -11.10 8.12
N GLU A 46 0.90 -11.52 8.69
CA GLU A 46 1.07 -12.87 9.21
C GLU A 46 0.04 -13.18 10.31
N ALA A 47 -0.39 -12.17 11.06
CA ALA A 47 -1.47 -12.24 12.04
C ALA A 47 -2.84 -12.66 11.45
N ASP A 48 -3.00 -12.58 10.12
CA ASP A 48 -4.16 -13.10 9.40
C ASP A 48 -4.14 -14.63 9.20
N LEU A 49 -2.97 -15.25 9.37
CA LEU A 49 -2.68 -16.64 9.02
C LEU A 49 -2.12 -17.39 10.25
N GLN A 50 -2.91 -17.45 11.33
CA GLN A 50 -2.45 -17.99 12.62
C GLN A 50 -2.26 -19.50 12.58
N ASN A 51 -3.15 -20.22 11.87
CA ASN A 51 -3.18 -21.67 11.85
C ASN A 51 -2.95 -22.23 10.44
N ALA A 52 -2.50 -23.47 10.36
CA ALA A 52 -2.45 -24.19 9.10
C ALA A 52 -3.86 -24.28 8.47
N GLY A 53 -3.94 -23.90 7.20
CA GLY A 53 -5.18 -23.80 6.43
C GLY A 53 -5.81 -22.40 6.43
N ASP A 54 -5.40 -21.49 7.32
CA ASP A 54 -5.87 -20.11 7.24
C ASP A 54 -5.40 -19.48 5.92
N TYR A 55 -6.30 -18.79 5.24
CA TYR A 55 -5.99 -18.11 3.97
C TYR A 55 -6.60 -16.70 3.88
N ARG A 56 -6.00 -15.90 3.03
CA ARG A 56 -6.51 -14.59 2.59
C ARG A 56 -6.51 -14.51 1.08
N THR A 57 -7.54 -13.88 0.50
CA THR A 57 -7.51 -13.42 -0.88
C THR A 57 -7.12 -11.96 -0.94
N THR A 58 -6.27 -11.63 -1.90
CA THR A 58 -5.75 -10.28 -2.13
C THR A 58 -5.44 -10.08 -3.61
N HIS A 59 -4.67 -9.04 -3.94
CA HIS A 59 -4.25 -8.77 -5.32
C HIS A 59 -2.78 -8.33 -5.36
N VAL A 60 -2.15 -8.59 -6.50
CA VAL A 60 -0.89 -7.98 -6.93
C VAL A 60 -1.19 -7.18 -8.19
N GLY A 61 -1.18 -5.85 -8.07
CA GLY A 61 -1.84 -5.01 -9.06
C GLY A 61 -3.32 -5.39 -9.20
N GLU A 62 -3.75 -5.76 -10.38
CA GLU A 62 -5.11 -6.26 -10.64
C GLU A 62 -5.22 -7.81 -10.58
N THR A 63 -4.10 -8.51 -10.44
CA THR A 63 -4.09 -9.98 -10.44
C THR A 63 -4.54 -10.53 -9.10
N PRO A 64 -5.63 -11.30 -9.03
CA PRO A 64 -6.11 -11.89 -7.79
C PRO A 64 -5.14 -12.98 -7.30
N VAL A 65 -4.91 -13.03 -5.99
CA VAL A 65 -3.96 -13.94 -5.32
C VAL A 65 -4.60 -14.57 -4.09
N VAL A 66 -4.30 -15.84 -3.86
CA VAL A 66 -4.54 -16.54 -2.58
C VAL A 66 -3.23 -16.58 -1.82
N VAL A 67 -3.28 -16.26 -0.54
CA VAL A 67 -2.19 -16.43 0.42
C VAL A 67 -2.66 -17.40 1.48
N VAL A 68 -1.91 -18.44 1.76
CA VAL A 68 -2.33 -19.53 2.65
C VAL A 68 -1.17 -20.05 3.47
N LYS A 69 -1.43 -20.37 4.74
CA LYS A 69 -0.48 -21.07 5.61
C LYS A 69 -0.66 -22.58 5.48
N ASP A 70 0.41 -23.31 5.19
CA ASP A 70 0.37 -24.77 5.07
C ASP A 70 0.75 -25.46 6.39
N GLN A 71 0.68 -26.79 6.41
CA GLN A 71 0.97 -27.62 7.59
C GLN A 71 2.44 -27.55 8.03
N ASP A 72 3.35 -27.29 7.10
CA ASP A 72 4.76 -27.05 7.35
C ASP A 72 5.06 -25.67 7.99
N GLN A 73 4.01 -24.91 8.31
CA GLN A 73 4.03 -23.55 8.84
C GLN A 73 4.56 -22.50 7.84
N GLN A 74 4.83 -22.89 6.60
CA GLN A 74 5.22 -21.95 5.54
C GLN A 74 3.99 -21.26 4.95
N ILE A 75 4.20 -20.04 4.46
CA ILE A 75 3.17 -19.27 3.77
C ILE A 75 3.44 -19.36 2.27
N TYR A 76 2.42 -19.79 1.54
CA TYR A 76 2.41 -19.90 0.10
C TYR A 76 1.47 -18.87 -0.51
N ALA A 77 1.76 -18.46 -1.74
CA ALA A 77 0.87 -17.58 -2.50
C ALA A 77 0.86 -17.98 -3.98
N PHE A 78 -0.33 -17.92 -4.59
CA PHE A 78 -0.53 -18.23 -6.00
C PHE A 78 -1.68 -17.44 -6.59
N GLU A 79 -1.74 -17.31 -7.91
CA GLU A 79 -2.87 -16.67 -8.58
C GLU A 79 -4.18 -17.35 -8.19
N ASN A 80 -5.15 -16.54 -7.78
CA ASN A 80 -6.50 -16.99 -7.50
C ASN A 80 -7.29 -17.19 -8.79
N ARG A 81 -6.80 -18.09 -9.64
CA ARG A 81 -7.33 -18.33 -10.98
C ARG A 81 -7.22 -19.80 -11.37
N CYS A 82 -8.35 -20.45 -11.60
CA CYS A 82 -8.41 -21.84 -12.03
C CYS A 82 -7.76 -22.00 -13.42
N ALA A 83 -6.82 -22.94 -13.55
CA ALA A 83 -6.10 -23.21 -14.78
C ALA A 83 -7.02 -23.68 -15.93
N HIS A 84 -8.23 -24.18 -15.62
CA HIS A 84 -9.18 -24.64 -16.63
C HIS A 84 -9.75 -23.49 -17.47
N ARG A 85 -10.49 -22.54 -16.84
CA ARG A 85 -11.19 -21.45 -17.52
C ARG A 85 -11.17 -20.14 -16.76
N GLY A 86 -10.20 -19.95 -15.87
CA GLY A 86 -9.94 -18.68 -15.23
C GLY A 86 -10.88 -18.26 -14.08
N ALA A 87 -11.81 -19.14 -13.65
CA ALA A 87 -12.65 -18.82 -12.49
C ALA A 87 -11.82 -18.67 -11.23
N LEU A 88 -12.27 -17.82 -10.28
CA LEU A 88 -11.64 -17.73 -8.96
C LEU A 88 -11.66 -19.09 -8.26
N ILE A 89 -10.56 -19.48 -7.62
CA ILE A 89 -10.43 -20.71 -6.85
C ILE A 89 -10.98 -20.51 -5.45
N ALA A 90 -10.56 -19.44 -4.77
CA ALA A 90 -11.07 -19.01 -3.47
C ALA A 90 -11.97 -17.78 -3.66
N LEU A 91 -13.22 -17.86 -3.20
CA LEU A 91 -14.23 -16.83 -3.40
C LEU A 91 -14.29 -15.84 -2.23
N GLU A 92 -14.02 -16.33 -1.01
CA GLU A 92 -14.12 -15.53 0.21
C GLU A 92 -12.83 -14.73 0.46
N LYS A 93 -12.97 -13.60 1.17
CA LYS A 93 -11.82 -12.76 1.55
C LYS A 93 -10.85 -13.45 2.50
N SER A 94 -11.33 -14.39 3.29
CA SER A 94 -10.55 -15.22 4.20
C SER A 94 -11.32 -16.46 4.60
N GLY A 95 -10.61 -17.47 5.04
CA GLY A 95 -11.22 -18.71 5.54
C GLY A 95 -10.15 -19.69 5.98
N LYS A 96 -10.57 -20.94 6.17
CA LYS A 96 -9.72 -22.04 6.54
C LYS A 96 -10.05 -23.25 5.68
N ASP A 97 -9.18 -23.55 4.74
CA ASP A 97 -9.35 -24.65 3.80
C ASP A 97 -8.15 -25.59 3.76
N ALA A 98 -8.44 -26.88 3.69
CA ALA A 98 -7.42 -27.89 3.45
C ALA A 98 -7.03 -27.98 1.97
N ASN A 99 -8.02 -27.88 1.07
CA ASN A 99 -7.87 -27.88 -0.37
C ASN A 99 -8.86 -26.91 -0.99
N PHE A 100 -8.42 -26.21 -2.01
CA PHE A 100 -9.25 -25.30 -2.78
C PHE A 100 -9.91 -26.05 -3.95
N GLN A 101 -11.22 -25.94 -4.07
CA GLN A 101 -11.94 -26.55 -5.18
C GLN A 101 -12.68 -25.49 -5.98
N CYS A 102 -12.39 -25.43 -7.29
CA CYS A 102 -13.09 -24.51 -8.20
C CYS A 102 -14.57 -24.88 -8.32
N VAL A 103 -15.45 -23.92 -8.05
CA VAL A 103 -16.90 -24.12 -8.07
C VAL A 103 -17.44 -24.46 -9.47
N TYR A 104 -16.69 -24.16 -10.55
CA TYR A 104 -17.18 -24.32 -11.90
C TYR A 104 -17.11 -25.80 -12.37
N HIS A 105 -15.96 -26.48 -12.24
CA HIS A 105 -15.78 -27.85 -12.72
C HIS A 105 -15.03 -28.75 -11.72
N ALA A 106 -15.04 -28.38 -10.43
CA ALA A 106 -14.43 -29.14 -9.33
C ALA A 106 -12.93 -29.48 -9.51
N TRP A 107 -12.18 -28.65 -10.27
CA TRP A 107 -10.73 -28.76 -10.26
C TRP A 107 -10.20 -28.36 -8.90
N SER A 108 -9.36 -29.22 -8.31
CA SER A 108 -8.91 -29.07 -6.93
C SER A 108 -7.42 -28.75 -6.86
N TYR A 109 -7.07 -27.87 -5.91
CA TYR A 109 -5.71 -27.39 -5.71
C TYR A 109 -5.32 -27.56 -4.26
N ASN A 110 -4.07 -27.92 -4.00
CA ASN A 110 -3.52 -27.94 -2.65
C ASN A 110 -3.18 -26.51 -2.17
N ARG A 111 -2.69 -26.38 -0.94
CA ARG A 111 -2.29 -25.09 -0.34
C ARG A 111 -1.05 -24.47 -0.97
N GLN A 112 -0.30 -25.24 -1.74
CA GLN A 112 0.86 -24.74 -2.49
C GLN A 112 0.49 -24.32 -3.93
N GLY A 113 -0.81 -24.43 -4.30
CA GLY A 113 -1.33 -24.08 -5.63
C GLY A 113 -1.14 -25.17 -6.69
N ASP A 114 -0.76 -26.40 -6.32
CA ASP A 114 -0.65 -27.47 -7.29
C ASP A 114 -2.03 -28.04 -7.62
N LEU A 115 -2.27 -28.35 -8.90
CA LEU A 115 -3.48 -29.04 -9.34
C LEU A 115 -3.45 -30.48 -8.86
N THR A 116 -4.31 -30.85 -7.92
CA THR A 116 -4.36 -32.19 -7.33
C THR A 116 -5.45 -33.08 -7.89
N GLY A 117 -6.54 -32.48 -8.40
CA GLY A 117 -7.67 -33.23 -8.90
C GLY A 117 -8.40 -32.56 -10.07
N VAL A 118 -8.86 -33.38 -11.02
CA VAL A 118 -9.72 -33.00 -12.13
C VAL A 118 -10.92 -33.94 -12.12
N ALA A 119 -12.12 -33.40 -11.97
CA ALA A 119 -13.34 -34.19 -11.97
C ALA A 119 -13.49 -34.89 -13.33
N PHE A 120 -13.85 -36.17 -13.30
CA PHE A 120 -14.04 -37.01 -14.49
C PHE A 120 -12.84 -37.04 -15.45
N VAL A 121 -11.62 -36.97 -14.91
CA VAL A 121 -10.37 -37.01 -15.72
C VAL A 121 -10.32 -38.25 -16.65
N ARG A 122 -10.91 -39.38 -16.24
CA ARG A 122 -11.02 -40.64 -17.03
C ARG A 122 -12.33 -40.76 -17.80
N GLY A 123 -13.13 -39.67 -17.88
CA GLY A 123 -14.46 -39.72 -18.50
C GLY A 123 -15.54 -40.36 -17.61
N VAL A 124 -16.71 -40.53 -18.18
CA VAL A 124 -17.88 -41.16 -17.56
C VAL A 124 -18.25 -42.43 -18.34
N LYS A 125 -18.30 -43.57 -17.67
CA LYS A 125 -18.59 -44.89 -18.31
C LYS A 125 -17.72 -45.19 -19.53
N GLY A 126 -16.44 -44.77 -19.47
CA GLY A 126 -15.47 -45.00 -20.54
C GLY A 126 -15.59 -44.05 -21.74
N GLN A 127 -16.40 -43.00 -21.64
CA GLN A 127 -16.54 -41.98 -22.67
C GLN A 127 -16.04 -40.60 -22.22
N GLY A 128 -15.38 -39.87 -23.11
CA GLY A 128 -14.79 -38.56 -22.81
C GLY A 128 -13.58 -38.67 -21.89
N GLY A 129 -13.37 -37.65 -21.09
CA GLY A 129 -12.20 -37.52 -20.22
C GLY A 129 -11.09 -36.67 -20.84
N MET A 130 -10.01 -36.49 -20.09
CA MET A 130 -8.82 -35.80 -20.58
C MET A 130 -8.00 -36.70 -21.50
N PRO A 131 -7.24 -36.14 -22.46
CA PRO A 131 -6.35 -36.93 -23.28
C PRO A 131 -5.28 -37.65 -22.44
N ALA A 132 -4.76 -38.76 -22.92
CA ALA A 132 -3.75 -39.55 -22.22
C ALA A 132 -2.45 -38.77 -21.91
N SER A 133 -2.18 -37.74 -22.69
CA SER A 133 -1.04 -36.82 -22.50
C SER A 133 -1.28 -35.73 -21.44
N PHE A 134 -2.46 -35.66 -20.83
CA PHE A 134 -2.75 -34.63 -19.82
C PHE A 134 -1.95 -34.86 -18.54
N CYS A 135 -1.11 -33.90 -18.17
CA CYS A 135 -0.27 -33.90 -16.99
C CYS A 135 -0.74 -32.80 -16.04
N LYS A 136 -1.24 -33.16 -14.85
CA LYS A 136 -1.74 -32.18 -13.86
C LYS A 136 -0.65 -31.22 -13.39
N GLU A 137 0.57 -31.69 -13.31
CA GLU A 137 1.74 -30.96 -12.83
C GLU A 137 2.08 -29.75 -13.72
N GLU A 138 1.63 -29.77 -14.98
CA GLU A 138 1.80 -28.67 -15.94
C GLU A 138 0.68 -27.63 -15.90
N HIS A 139 -0.36 -27.86 -15.08
CA HIS A 139 -1.60 -27.07 -15.10
C HIS A 139 -1.94 -26.45 -13.72
N GLY A 140 -0.98 -25.80 -13.07
CA GLY A 140 -1.19 -25.00 -11.85
C GLY A 140 -1.36 -23.51 -12.15
N PRO A 141 -1.94 -22.73 -11.22
CA PRO A 141 -1.83 -21.27 -11.24
C PRO A 141 -0.38 -20.84 -11.03
N ARG A 142 -0.03 -19.64 -11.51
CA ARG A 142 1.30 -19.08 -11.24
C ARG A 142 1.50 -18.90 -9.74
N LYS A 143 2.66 -19.31 -9.25
CA LYS A 143 3.07 -19.18 -7.86
C LYS A 143 3.88 -17.90 -7.65
N LEU A 144 3.80 -17.34 -6.47
CA LEU A 144 4.64 -16.23 -6.05
C LEU A 144 5.75 -16.75 -5.13
N ARG A 145 6.92 -16.15 -5.20
CA ARG A 145 7.85 -16.20 -4.08
C ARG A 145 7.26 -15.37 -2.95
N VAL A 146 7.30 -15.91 -1.74
CA VAL A 146 6.80 -15.26 -0.53
C VAL A 146 7.97 -14.96 0.41
N SER A 147 7.93 -13.82 1.08
CA SER A 147 8.82 -13.47 2.17
C SER A 147 8.05 -12.78 3.27
N VAL A 148 8.43 -13.06 4.52
CA VAL A 148 7.84 -12.42 5.71
C VAL A 148 8.91 -11.54 6.36
N PHE A 149 8.54 -10.29 6.63
CA PHE A 149 9.39 -9.36 7.34
C PHE A 149 8.60 -8.65 8.44
N CYS A 150 8.95 -8.88 9.70
CA CYS A 150 8.24 -8.33 10.87
C CYS A 150 6.71 -8.55 10.83
N GLY A 151 6.27 -9.76 10.42
CA GLY A 151 4.85 -10.08 10.30
C GLY A 151 4.14 -9.48 9.08
N LEU A 152 4.84 -8.80 8.20
CA LEU A 152 4.35 -8.36 6.89
C LEU A 152 4.65 -9.44 5.85
N VAL A 153 3.63 -9.95 5.19
CA VAL A 153 3.75 -10.97 4.13
C VAL A 153 3.82 -10.28 2.78
N PHE A 154 4.91 -10.48 2.06
CA PHE A 154 5.14 -9.97 0.72
C PHE A 154 5.21 -11.10 -0.30
N GLY A 155 4.79 -10.81 -1.55
CA GLY A 155 4.90 -11.73 -2.67
C GLY A 155 5.42 -11.06 -3.93
N THR A 156 6.13 -11.84 -4.74
CA THR A 156 6.64 -11.41 -6.05
C THR A 156 6.46 -12.50 -7.09
N PHE A 157 6.11 -12.13 -8.32
CA PHE A 157 6.08 -13.04 -9.47
C PHE A 157 7.45 -13.23 -10.12
N SER A 158 8.41 -12.34 -9.83
CA SER A 158 9.74 -12.38 -10.45
C SER A 158 10.75 -13.15 -9.59
N ALA A 159 11.43 -14.11 -10.17
CA ALA A 159 12.54 -14.81 -9.54
C ALA A 159 13.77 -13.90 -9.32
N GLU A 160 13.88 -12.81 -10.10
CA GLU A 160 15.02 -11.88 -10.06
C GLU A 160 14.88 -10.78 -9.00
N THR A 161 13.73 -10.70 -8.30
CA THR A 161 13.56 -9.74 -7.21
C THR A 161 14.56 -10.08 -6.09
N PRO A 162 15.36 -9.13 -5.57
CA PRO A 162 16.29 -9.39 -4.47
C PRO A 162 15.53 -9.88 -3.22
N ASN A 163 16.26 -10.38 -2.21
CA ASN A 163 15.60 -10.69 -0.94
C ASN A 163 14.95 -9.44 -0.33
N ILE A 164 13.97 -9.65 0.56
CA ILE A 164 13.14 -8.54 1.06
C ILE A 164 13.97 -7.49 1.81
N GLU A 165 14.96 -7.88 2.59
CA GLU A 165 15.80 -6.97 3.37
C GLU A 165 16.67 -6.10 2.45
N THR A 166 17.23 -6.69 1.38
CA THR A 166 17.98 -5.94 0.36
C THR A 166 17.06 -4.98 -0.41
N TYR A 167 15.83 -5.41 -0.71
CA TYR A 167 14.85 -4.60 -1.42
C TYR A 167 14.42 -3.38 -0.57
N LEU A 168 14.15 -3.60 0.71
CA LEU A 168 13.75 -2.53 1.64
C LEU A 168 14.91 -1.58 1.97
N GLY A 169 16.10 -2.11 2.12
CA GLY A 169 17.26 -1.36 2.62
C GLY A 169 17.24 -1.15 4.15
N PRO A 170 18.39 -0.85 4.76
CA PRO A 170 18.56 -0.87 6.21
C PRO A 170 17.70 0.15 6.95
N GLU A 171 17.55 1.37 6.39
CA GLU A 171 16.78 2.42 7.06
C GLU A 171 15.28 2.09 7.07
N ILE A 172 14.72 1.60 5.97
CA ILE A 172 13.31 1.19 5.90
C ILE A 172 13.06 -0.01 6.81
N CYS A 173 13.96 -1.00 6.84
CA CYS A 173 13.89 -2.13 7.77
C CYS A 173 13.81 -1.65 9.23
N THR A 174 14.69 -0.75 9.63
CA THR A 174 14.72 -0.18 10.99
C THR A 174 13.40 0.53 11.32
N ARG A 175 12.83 1.28 10.37
CA ARG A 175 11.56 2.00 10.57
C ARG A 175 10.35 1.08 10.60
N ILE A 176 10.37 -0.05 9.90
CA ILE A 176 9.36 -1.10 10.02
C ILE A 176 9.47 -1.77 11.40
N GLN A 177 10.68 -2.18 11.80
CA GLN A 177 10.94 -2.81 13.10
C GLN A 177 10.51 -1.91 14.26
N ARG A 178 10.70 -0.59 14.14
CA ARG A 178 10.24 0.37 15.15
C ARG A 178 8.75 0.22 15.47
N VAL A 179 7.92 0.00 14.44
CA VAL A 179 6.45 -0.11 14.60
C VAL A 179 6.01 -1.55 14.87
N LEU A 180 6.67 -2.53 14.24
CA LEU A 180 6.31 -3.94 14.33
C LEU A 180 7.32 -4.74 15.19
N HIS A 181 7.61 -4.22 16.40
CA HIS A 181 8.61 -4.78 17.30
C HIS A 181 8.07 -5.86 18.24
N LYS A 182 6.75 -6.08 18.27
CA LYS A 182 6.09 -7.06 19.11
C LYS A 182 4.81 -7.59 18.44
N PRO A 183 4.21 -8.68 18.95
CA PRO A 183 3.02 -9.28 18.37
C PRO A 183 1.86 -8.30 18.24
N ILE A 184 1.19 -8.33 17.10
CA ILE A 184 0.06 -7.45 16.76
C ILE A 184 -1.24 -8.22 16.69
N GLU A 185 -2.35 -7.52 16.93
CA GLU A 185 -3.72 -7.98 16.69
C GLU A 185 -4.42 -7.03 15.72
N VAL A 186 -5.14 -7.60 14.76
CA VAL A 186 -5.98 -6.82 13.85
C VAL A 186 -7.23 -6.36 14.59
N ILE A 187 -7.46 -5.04 14.65
CA ILE A 187 -8.60 -4.43 15.36
C ILE A 187 -9.70 -3.92 14.42
N GLY A 188 -9.44 -3.83 13.12
CA GLY A 188 -10.43 -3.41 12.15
C GLY A 188 -9.90 -3.37 10.72
N ARG A 189 -10.83 -3.37 9.76
CA ARG A 189 -10.52 -3.23 8.32
C ARG A 189 -11.51 -2.32 7.63
N PHE A 190 -11.00 -1.61 6.65
CA PHE A 190 -11.77 -0.75 5.76
C PHE A 190 -11.27 -0.90 4.33
N THR A 191 -12.21 -0.86 3.37
CA THR A 191 -11.87 -0.73 1.96
C THR A 191 -12.45 0.59 1.45
N GLN A 192 -11.61 1.42 0.88
CA GLN A 192 -11.98 2.71 0.30
C GLN A 192 -11.79 2.64 -1.21
N ALA A 193 -12.81 3.00 -1.98
CA ALA A 193 -12.71 3.16 -3.42
C ALA A 193 -12.44 4.62 -3.75
N LEU A 194 -11.31 4.89 -4.39
CA LEU A 194 -10.86 6.22 -4.75
C LEU A 194 -11.05 6.45 -6.25
N PRO A 195 -11.64 7.60 -6.66
CA PRO A 195 -11.84 7.94 -8.07
C PRO A 195 -10.60 8.55 -8.71
N ASN A 196 -9.47 7.88 -8.58
CA ASN A 196 -8.18 8.34 -9.10
C ASN A 196 -7.27 7.19 -9.52
N ASN A 197 -6.24 7.52 -10.29
CA ASN A 197 -5.13 6.62 -10.61
C ASN A 197 -4.33 6.30 -9.34
N TRP A 198 -3.84 5.07 -9.21
CA TRP A 198 -3.09 4.61 -8.03
C TRP A 198 -1.85 5.45 -7.74
N LYS A 199 -1.20 5.99 -8.77
CA LYS A 199 -0.01 6.84 -8.62
C LYS A 199 -0.32 8.14 -7.89
N LEU A 200 -1.48 8.75 -8.15
CA LEU A 200 -1.91 9.97 -7.44
C LEU A 200 -2.06 9.73 -5.94
N TYR A 201 -2.55 8.56 -5.54
CA TYR A 201 -2.63 8.22 -4.12
C TYR A 201 -1.24 7.94 -3.52
N VAL A 202 -0.36 7.26 -4.26
CA VAL A 202 1.01 7.01 -3.79
C VAL A 202 1.81 8.31 -3.66
N GLU A 203 1.65 9.25 -4.58
CA GLU A 203 2.22 10.59 -4.46
C GLU A 203 1.71 11.32 -3.21
N ASN A 204 0.39 11.30 -2.97
CA ASN A 204 -0.20 11.88 -1.78
C ASN A 204 0.40 11.29 -0.48
N VAL A 205 0.56 9.97 -0.40
CA VAL A 205 1.20 9.31 0.76
C VAL A 205 2.64 9.77 0.96
N LYS A 206 3.36 10.03 -0.11
CA LYS A 206 4.77 10.44 -0.09
C LYS A 206 4.97 11.93 0.11
N ASP A 207 3.95 12.72 -0.13
CA ASP A 207 3.98 14.16 0.00
C ASP A 207 3.84 14.60 1.47
N SER A 208 4.94 15.03 2.07
CA SER A 208 4.93 15.59 3.42
C SER A 208 4.48 17.05 3.46
N TYR A 209 4.47 17.74 2.31
CA TYR A 209 4.15 19.15 2.20
C TYR A 209 2.65 19.42 2.37
N HIS A 210 1.77 18.61 1.78
CA HIS A 210 0.32 18.82 1.82
C HIS A 210 -0.30 18.63 3.22
N ALA A 211 0.29 17.75 4.05
CA ALA A 211 -0.40 17.21 5.24
C ALA A 211 -0.98 18.26 6.18
N SER A 212 -0.25 19.35 6.42
CA SER A 212 -0.72 20.45 7.29
C SER A 212 -1.33 21.63 6.51
N LEU A 213 -1.47 21.51 5.21
CA LEU A 213 -2.14 22.50 4.36
C LEU A 213 -3.55 22.03 3.96
N LEU A 214 -3.72 20.74 3.78
CA LEU A 214 -4.99 20.09 3.46
C LEU A 214 -5.79 19.74 4.72
N HIS A 215 -5.15 19.11 5.70
CA HIS A 215 -5.82 18.56 6.87
C HIS A 215 -6.05 19.60 7.95
N MET A 216 -7.21 20.24 7.89
CA MET A 216 -7.62 21.27 8.86
C MET A 216 -7.53 20.79 10.31
N PHE A 217 -7.88 19.51 10.57
CA PHE A 217 -7.80 18.94 11.92
C PHE A 217 -6.36 18.92 12.44
N PHE A 218 -5.40 18.50 11.65
CA PHE A 218 -4.00 18.47 12.04
C PHE A 218 -3.45 19.84 12.34
N THR A 219 -3.75 20.82 11.50
CA THR A 219 -3.22 22.18 11.61
C THR A 219 -3.84 22.93 12.78
N THR A 220 -5.17 22.90 12.88
CA THR A 220 -5.93 23.59 13.92
C THR A 220 -5.56 23.08 15.33
N PHE A 221 -5.45 21.76 15.51
CA PHE A 221 -5.12 21.16 16.80
C PHE A 221 -3.62 20.91 16.99
N LYS A 222 -2.77 21.45 16.12
CA LYS A 222 -1.29 21.38 16.19
C LYS A 222 -0.72 19.96 16.26
N LEU A 223 -1.41 18.99 15.69
CA LEU A 223 -0.97 17.58 15.67
C LEU A 223 0.08 17.31 14.62
N ASN A 224 0.05 18.07 13.50
CA ASN A 224 1.03 18.00 12.43
C ASN A 224 1.13 19.36 11.74
N ARG A 225 2.28 20.03 11.88
CA ARG A 225 2.63 21.29 11.20
C ARG A 225 4.01 21.17 10.56
N LEU A 226 4.24 21.83 9.44
CA LEU A 226 5.55 21.82 8.74
C LEU A 226 6.67 22.42 9.60
N SER A 227 6.33 23.34 10.49
CA SER A 227 7.24 23.96 11.46
C SER A 227 7.70 23.02 12.58
N GLN A 228 7.02 21.89 12.80
CA GLN A 228 7.44 20.91 13.81
C GLN A 228 8.66 20.13 13.32
N LYS A 229 9.51 19.73 14.28
CA LYS A 229 10.67 18.89 14.04
C LYS A 229 10.28 17.59 13.34
N GLY A 230 11.07 17.17 12.37
CA GLY A 230 10.83 15.96 11.60
C GLY A 230 11.68 15.94 10.34
N GLY A 231 11.38 15.02 9.46
CA GLY A 231 12.12 14.90 8.20
C GLY A 231 11.48 13.89 7.25
N VAL A 232 12.14 13.73 6.13
CA VAL A 232 11.82 12.77 5.07
C VAL A 232 13.06 11.92 4.80
N ILE A 233 12.92 10.61 4.90
CA ILE A 233 13.93 9.63 4.52
C ILE A 233 13.49 9.03 3.18
N VAL A 234 14.42 8.96 2.25
CA VAL A 234 14.21 8.33 0.93
C VAL A 234 15.34 7.35 0.69
N ASP A 235 15.01 6.12 0.33
CA ASP A 235 15.99 5.10 0.01
C ASP A 235 16.76 5.43 -1.28
N LEU A 236 17.86 4.73 -1.54
CA LEU A 236 18.71 4.98 -2.71
C LEU A 236 18.00 4.83 -4.05
N THR A 237 16.99 3.95 -4.12
CA THR A 237 16.19 3.76 -5.34
C THR A 237 15.18 4.88 -5.55
N GLY A 238 14.79 5.58 -4.50
CA GLY A 238 13.70 6.55 -4.45
C GLY A 238 12.33 5.92 -4.22
N GLY A 239 12.21 4.60 -4.34
CA GLY A 239 10.95 3.87 -4.27
C GLY A 239 10.34 3.83 -2.88
N HIS A 240 11.16 3.81 -1.85
CA HIS A 240 10.72 3.72 -0.45
C HIS A 240 10.95 5.04 0.26
N HIS A 241 10.06 5.36 1.19
CA HIS A 241 10.24 6.60 1.97
C HIS A 241 9.66 6.47 3.38
N VAL A 242 10.10 7.37 4.24
CA VAL A 242 9.51 7.64 5.55
C VAL A 242 9.39 9.14 5.74
N SER A 243 8.19 9.62 6.02
CA SER A 243 7.97 10.95 6.57
C SER A 243 7.67 10.83 8.05
N TYR A 244 8.31 11.63 8.89
CA TYR A 244 8.09 11.58 10.34
C TYR A 244 8.05 12.96 10.96
N SER A 245 7.34 13.10 12.09
CA SER A 245 7.33 14.31 12.90
C SER A 245 7.31 14.01 14.39
N ILE A 246 7.83 14.98 15.15
CA ILE A 246 7.87 15.01 16.59
C ILE A 246 7.03 16.20 17.02
N VAL A 247 5.99 15.98 17.84
CA VAL A 247 5.20 17.06 18.42
C VAL A 247 5.95 17.60 19.61
N GLU A 248 6.42 18.84 19.49
CA GLU A 248 6.97 19.63 20.60
C GLU A 248 5.89 20.56 21.14
N ASN A 249 5.90 20.79 22.46
CA ASN A 249 4.94 21.69 23.12
C ASN A 249 5.26 23.18 22.86
N ASP A 250 5.70 23.51 21.65
CA ASP A 250 5.95 24.90 21.27
C ASP A 250 4.64 25.59 20.88
N THR A 251 4.17 26.48 21.79
CA THR A 251 2.96 27.27 21.60
C THR A 251 3.20 28.57 20.85
N ALA A 252 4.46 28.93 20.58
CA ALA A 252 4.85 30.24 20.05
C ALA A 252 4.96 30.30 18.52
N ASP A 253 4.69 29.19 17.80
CA ASP A 253 4.82 29.13 16.34
C ASP A 253 3.73 29.94 15.63
N ASN A 254 4.13 31.07 15.03
CA ASN A 254 3.28 31.96 14.24
C ASN A 254 3.44 31.74 12.71
N SER A 255 4.24 30.77 12.27
CA SER A 255 4.58 30.59 10.86
C SER A 255 3.37 30.37 9.94
N TYR A 256 2.25 29.89 10.48
CA TYR A 256 1.00 29.67 9.73
C TYR A 256 0.14 30.92 9.63
N LYS A 257 0.21 31.85 10.58
CA LYS A 257 -0.66 33.05 10.62
C LYS A 257 -0.46 33.96 9.41
N ASP A 258 0.78 34.09 8.95
CA ASP A 258 1.14 34.98 7.84
C ASP A 258 0.92 34.37 6.45
N GLN A 259 0.52 33.09 6.39
CA GLN A 259 0.37 32.34 5.12
C GLN A 259 -1.05 32.35 4.57
N ALA A 260 -2.04 32.87 5.30
CA ALA A 260 -3.47 32.85 4.94
C ALA A 260 -3.99 31.44 4.56
N ILE A 261 -3.53 30.41 5.25
CA ILE A 261 -3.85 29.02 4.97
C ILE A 261 -5.26 28.70 5.46
N ARG A 262 -6.11 28.15 4.59
CA ARG A 262 -7.48 27.76 4.92
C ARG A 262 -7.57 26.80 6.11
N ALA A 263 -6.60 25.91 6.27
CA ALA A 263 -6.57 24.89 7.30
C ALA A 263 -6.21 25.44 8.71
N ASP A 264 -5.73 26.68 8.84
CA ASP A 264 -5.40 27.29 10.12
C ASP A 264 -6.56 28.15 10.62
N ASN A 265 -7.32 27.63 11.59
CA ASN A 265 -8.50 28.32 12.14
C ASN A 265 -8.60 28.13 13.64
N ASP A 266 -8.25 29.19 14.38
CA ASP A 266 -8.25 29.21 15.83
C ASP A 266 -9.67 29.21 16.47
N GLN A 267 -10.73 29.35 15.67
CA GLN A 267 -12.12 29.37 16.16
C GLN A 267 -12.72 27.97 16.33
N TYR A 268 -12.11 26.94 15.75
CA TYR A 268 -12.61 25.60 15.90
C TYR A 268 -12.26 24.99 17.24
N LEU A 269 -13.29 24.51 17.92
CA LEU A 269 -13.18 23.83 19.22
C LEU A 269 -13.79 22.44 19.13
N LEU A 270 -13.09 21.45 19.69
CA LEU A 270 -13.63 20.11 19.85
C LEU A 270 -14.54 20.06 21.09
N LYS A 271 -15.79 19.60 20.92
CA LYS A 271 -16.69 19.27 22.03
C LYS A 271 -16.14 18.10 22.86
N ASP A 272 -15.65 17.06 22.19
CA ASP A 272 -14.99 15.91 22.82
C ASP A 272 -13.48 15.98 22.60
N ARG A 273 -12.78 16.52 23.59
CA ARG A 273 -11.30 16.58 23.57
C ARG A 273 -10.62 15.22 23.70
N SER A 274 -11.37 14.15 24.03
CA SER A 274 -10.79 12.79 24.10
C SER A 274 -10.30 12.27 22.75
N LEU A 275 -10.67 12.90 21.63
CA LEU A 275 -10.08 12.63 20.31
C LEU A 275 -8.60 13.02 20.22
N LEU A 276 -8.15 13.98 21.03
CA LEU A 276 -6.75 14.39 21.12
C LEU A 276 -5.99 13.63 22.21
N ALA A 277 -6.71 12.87 23.04
CA ALA A 277 -6.09 12.08 24.10
C ALA A 277 -5.30 10.91 23.50
N GLY A 278 -4.11 10.70 24.00
CA GLY A 278 -3.21 9.63 23.61
C GLY A 278 -2.30 9.22 24.75
N PHE A 279 -1.47 8.25 24.48
CA PHE A 279 -0.41 7.81 25.37
C PHE A 279 0.92 7.77 24.59
N LYS A 280 2.03 7.78 25.32
CA LYS A 280 3.35 7.68 24.72
C LYS A 280 3.51 6.29 24.11
N GLU A 281 3.59 6.23 22.78
CA GLU A 281 3.70 4.95 22.05
C GLU A 281 5.15 4.44 22.04
N TYR A 282 6.11 5.35 21.78
CA TYR A 282 7.53 5.02 21.66
C TYR A 282 8.38 6.05 22.41
N ASP A 283 9.63 5.67 22.74
CA ASP A 283 10.54 6.51 23.50
C ASP A 283 11.30 7.56 22.68
N ASP A 284 11.24 7.46 21.35
CA ASP A 284 11.96 8.35 20.43
C ASP A 284 11.26 9.70 20.16
N GLY A 285 10.10 9.90 20.72
CA GLY A 285 9.33 11.15 20.57
C GLY A 285 8.59 11.29 19.24
N ILE A 286 8.74 10.35 18.30
CA ILE A 286 8.04 10.39 17.01
C ILE A 286 6.56 10.08 17.21
N THR A 287 5.71 11.05 16.90
CA THR A 287 4.25 10.95 17.04
C THR A 287 3.55 10.68 15.72
N LEU A 288 4.24 10.89 14.59
CA LEU A 288 3.76 10.56 13.26
C LEU A 288 4.89 9.93 12.46
N GLN A 289 4.62 8.78 11.86
CA GLN A 289 5.46 8.13 10.85
C GLN A 289 4.59 7.56 9.76
N ILE A 290 4.79 8.02 8.53
CA ILE A 290 4.22 7.42 7.31
C ILE A 290 5.36 6.83 6.52
N LEU A 291 5.38 5.51 6.41
CA LEU A 291 6.36 4.76 5.63
C LEU A 291 5.68 4.16 4.42
N SER A 292 6.27 4.28 3.25
CA SER A 292 5.78 3.56 2.07
C SER A 292 6.86 2.71 1.42
N VAL A 293 6.47 1.54 0.93
CA VAL A 293 7.29 0.65 0.12
C VAL A 293 6.68 0.54 -1.27
N PHE A 294 7.49 0.79 -2.30
CA PHE A 294 7.07 0.67 -3.69
C PHE A 294 6.64 -0.79 -3.99
N PRO A 295 5.58 -1.03 -4.78
CA PRO A 295 4.78 -0.01 -5.43
C PRO A 295 3.60 0.53 -4.57
N GLY A 296 3.02 -0.23 -3.65
CA GLY A 296 1.73 0.12 -3.09
C GLY A 296 1.51 -0.30 -1.63
N PHE A 297 2.56 -0.37 -0.80
CA PHE A 297 2.43 -0.65 0.63
C PHE A 297 2.68 0.60 1.46
N VAL A 298 1.88 0.78 2.51
CA VAL A 298 2.07 1.85 3.50
C VAL A 298 1.96 1.29 4.91
N LEU A 299 2.92 1.62 5.76
CA LEU A 299 2.87 1.40 7.21
C LEU A 299 2.76 2.76 7.90
N GLN A 300 1.75 2.91 8.71
CA GLN A 300 1.42 4.17 9.35
C GLN A 300 1.43 4.05 10.88
N GLN A 301 2.02 5.04 11.52
CA GLN A 301 1.72 5.45 12.89
C GLN A 301 1.31 6.92 12.86
N ILE A 302 0.11 7.24 13.32
CA ILE A 302 -0.33 8.62 13.57
C ILE A 302 -0.88 8.65 14.98
N GLN A 303 -0.17 9.30 15.89
CA GLN A 303 -0.40 9.18 17.32
C GLN A 303 -0.41 7.70 17.74
N ASN A 304 -1.52 7.20 18.30
CA ASN A 304 -1.69 5.79 18.64
C ASN A 304 -2.48 4.99 17.59
N CYS A 305 -2.85 5.59 16.46
CA CYS A 305 -3.44 4.88 15.35
C CYS A 305 -2.36 4.17 14.54
N LEU A 306 -2.37 2.84 14.55
CA LEU A 306 -1.47 1.99 13.79
C LEU A 306 -2.24 1.31 12.66
N ALA A 307 -1.73 1.38 11.44
CA ALA A 307 -2.37 0.75 10.30
C ALA A 307 -1.36 0.37 9.21
N VAL A 308 -1.72 -0.66 8.43
CA VAL A 308 -1.16 -0.88 7.11
C VAL A 308 -2.20 -0.56 6.05
N ARG A 309 -1.73 -0.05 4.91
CA ARG A 309 -2.56 0.23 3.74
C ARG A 309 -1.99 -0.49 2.54
N GLN A 310 -2.85 -1.13 1.76
CA GLN A 310 -2.53 -1.72 0.48
C GLN A 310 -3.20 -0.90 -0.62
N VAL A 311 -2.42 -0.37 -1.55
CA VAL A 311 -2.87 0.44 -2.69
C VAL A 311 -2.97 -0.47 -3.90
N LEU A 312 -4.16 -0.64 -4.44
CA LEU A 312 -4.44 -1.54 -5.56
C LEU A 312 -5.04 -0.76 -6.73
N PRO A 313 -4.42 -0.76 -7.91
CA PRO A 313 -5.07 -0.28 -9.12
C PRO A 313 -6.30 -1.13 -9.43
N LYS A 314 -7.37 -0.48 -9.88
CA LYS A 314 -8.61 -1.08 -10.36
C LYS A 314 -9.04 -0.40 -11.66
N GLY A 315 -8.16 -0.42 -12.64
CA GLY A 315 -8.25 0.37 -13.86
C GLY A 315 -7.59 1.74 -13.71
N ILE A 316 -7.60 2.50 -14.79
CA ILE A 316 -6.81 3.72 -14.93
C ILE A 316 -7.24 4.86 -14.00
N GLY A 317 -8.52 4.99 -13.73
CA GLY A 317 -9.08 6.09 -12.93
C GLY A 317 -9.71 5.61 -11.61
N ARG A 318 -9.33 4.43 -11.13
CA ARG A 318 -9.86 3.88 -9.88
C ARG A 318 -8.78 3.16 -9.09
N THR A 319 -8.72 3.46 -7.81
CA THR A 319 -7.85 2.80 -6.84
C THR A 319 -8.69 2.19 -5.72
N GLU A 320 -8.37 0.99 -5.32
CA GLU A 320 -8.87 0.38 -4.10
C GLU A 320 -7.79 0.47 -3.03
N LEU A 321 -8.15 1.04 -1.89
CA LEU A 321 -7.28 1.21 -0.74
C LEU A 321 -7.79 0.35 0.41
N ASN A 322 -7.05 -0.69 0.73
CA ASN A 322 -7.37 -1.59 1.83
C ASN A 322 -6.62 -1.19 3.09
N TRP A 323 -7.37 -0.80 4.11
CA TRP A 323 -6.88 -0.47 5.43
C TRP A 323 -6.98 -1.67 6.36
N THR A 324 -5.91 -1.97 7.08
CA THR A 324 -5.93 -2.89 8.21
C THR A 324 -5.36 -2.18 9.43
N TYR A 325 -6.23 -1.89 10.40
CA TYR A 325 -5.84 -1.32 11.68
C TYR A 325 -5.41 -2.43 12.62
N PHE A 326 -4.38 -2.16 13.39
CA PHE A 326 -3.88 -3.10 14.38
C PHE A 326 -3.55 -2.40 15.71
N GLY A 327 -3.51 -3.17 16.75
CA GLY A 327 -2.94 -2.85 18.04
C GLY A 327 -1.91 -3.90 18.40
N TYR A 328 -1.34 -3.80 19.59
CA TYR A 328 -0.47 -4.84 20.09
C TYR A 328 -1.27 -5.86 20.91
N ALA A 329 -0.79 -7.10 20.95
CA ALA A 329 -1.46 -8.18 21.69
C ALA A 329 -1.52 -7.92 23.20
N ASP A 330 -0.61 -7.10 23.72
CA ASP A 330 -0.52 -6.69 25.13
C ASP A 330 -1.17 -5.31 25.41
N ASP A 331 -1.90 -4.72 24.46
CA ASP A 331 -2.63 -3.47 24.68
C ASP A 331 -3.67 -3.63 25.80
N THR A 332 -3.68 -2.70 26.74
CA THR A 332 -4.77 -2.61 27.73
C THR A 332 -6.09 -2.25 27.05
N PRO A 333 -7.25 -2.48 27.70
CA PRO A 333 -8.55 -2.07 27.17
C PRO A 333 -8.62 -0.58 26.84
N GLU A 334 -7.98 0.28 27.63
CA GLU A 334 -7.92 1.73 27.45
C GLU A 334 -7.06 2.09 26.24
N GLN A 335 -5.92 1.45 26.05
CA GLN A 335 -5.06 1.64 24.88
C GLN A 335 -5.81 1.21 23.61
N ARG A 336 -6.44 0.06 23.61
CA ARG A 336 -7.26 -0.42 22.49
C ARG A 336 -8.41 0.54 22.16
N LYS A 337 -9.10 1.06 23.15
CA LYS A 337 -10.16 2.08 22.97
C LYS A 337 -9.60 3.36 22.33
N THR A 338 -8.43 3.80 22.75
CA THR A 338 -7.75 4.98 22.17
C THR A 338 -7.40 4.74 20.71
N ARG A 339 -6.83 3.57 20.37
CA ARG A 339 -6.54 3.20 18.97
C ARG A 339 -7.78 3.23 18.09
N LEU A 340 -8.89 2.64 18.55
CA LEU A 340 -10.15 2.63 17.81
C LEU A 340 -10.73 4.03 17.59
N LYS A 341 -10.69 4.92 18.61
CA LYS A 341 -11.10 6.31 18.47
C LYS A 341 -10.28 7.04 17.42
N GLN A 342 -8.96 6.91 17.50
CA GLN A 342 -8.06 7.58 16.56
C GLN A 342 -8.12 6.97 15.16
N SER A 343 -8.40 5.67 15.02
CA SER A 343 -8.64 5.03 13.72
C SER A 343 -9.88 5.61 13.02
N ASN A 344 -10.94 5.91 13.77
CA ASN A 344 -12.11 6.59 13.23
C ASN A 344 -11.85 8.05 12.83
N LEU A 345 -10.94 8.74 13.52
CA LEU A 345 -10.53 10.10 13.18
C LEU A 345 -9.67 10.15 11.92
N ILE A 346 -8.71 9.23 11.81
CA ILE A 346 -7.65 9.26 10.80
C ILE A 346 -8.06 8.51 9.53
N GLY A 347 -8.87 7.48 9.64
CA GLY A 347 -9.24 6.58 8.56
C GLY A 347 -10.15 7.19 7.49
N PRO A 348 -10.61 6.34 6.55
CA PRO A 348 -11.36 6.78 5.36
C PRO A 348 -12.71 7.43 5.68
N ALA A 349 -13.28 7.17 6.84
CA ALA A 349 -14.50 7.84 7.33
C ALA A 349 -14.20 9.03 8.24
N GLY A 350 -12.92 9.34 8.49
CA GLY A 350 -12.47 10.41 9.38
C GLY A 350 -12.02 11.66 8.64
N PHE A 351 -11.58 12.64 9.41
CA PHE A 351 -11.20 13.97 8.91
C PHE A 351 -9.89 14.00 8.11
N ILE A 352 -9.08 12.94 8.13
CA ILE A 352 -7.78 12.95 7.49
C ILE A 352 -7.84 12.24 6.12
N SER A 353 -8.02 10.93 6.09
CA SER A 353 -7.94 10.19 4.84
C SER A 353 -9.13 10.41 3.89
N MET A 354 -10.25 10.93 4.38
CA MET A 354 -11.34 11.35 3.51
C MET A 354 -10.93 12.55 2.63
N GLU A 355 -10.16 13.50 3.18
CA GLU A 355 -9.63 14.64 2.43
C GLU A 355 -8.64 14.20 1.36
N ASP A 356 -7.75 13.24 1.67
CA ASP A 356 -6.82 12.64 0.72
C ASP A 356 -7.55 11.97 -0.46
N GLY A 357 -8.59 11.21 -0.14
CA GLY A 357 -9.42 10.56 -1.14
C GLY A 357 -10.14 11.55 -2.06
N ALA A 358 -10.60 12.67 -1.51
CA ALA A 358 -11.28 13.72 -2.26
C ALA A 358 -10.31 14.46 -3.20
N VAL A 359 -9.14 14.88 -2.68
CA VAL A 359 -8.17 15.67 -3.47
C VAL A 359 -7.60 14.86 -4.62
N GLY A 360 -7.30 13.57 -4.44
CA GLY A 360 -6.89 12.69 -5.52
C GLY A 360 -7.91 12.63 -6.67
N GLY A 361 -9.22 12.60 -6.33
CA GLY A 361 -10.29 12.69 -7.32
C GLY A 361 -10.40 14.07 -7.99
N PHE A 362 -10.05 15.16 -7.29
CA PHE A 362 -10.00 16.50 -7.92
C PHE A 362 -8.88 16.57 -8.93
N VAL A 363 -7.68 16.07 -8.61
CA VAL A 363 -6.56 16.02 -9.54
C VAL A 363 -6.91 15.16 -10.75
N GLN A 364 -7.45 13.94 -10.56
CA GLN A 364 -7.83 13.06 -11.66
C GLN A 364 -8.77 13.72 -12.65
N ARG A 365 -9.76 14.50 -12.16
CA ARG A 365 -10.66 15.25 -13.03
C ARG A 365 -10.00 16.48 -13.66
N GLY A 366 -9.12 17.15 -12.94
CA GLY A 366 -8.43 18.36 -13.42
C GLY A 366 -7.46 18.09 -14.56
N ILE A 367 -6.86 16.88 -14.61
CA ILE A 367 -5.88 16.53 -15.65
C ILE A 367 -6.52 15.88 -16.88
N GLN A 368 -7.84 15.68 -16.91
CA GLN A 368 -8.52 15.15 -18.08
C GLN A 368 -8.45 16.11 -19.25
N GLY A 369 -8.11 15.60 -20.44
CA GLY A 369 -7.95 16.41 -21.64
C GLY A 369 -6.66 17.26 -21.71
N ALA A 370 -5.78 17.14 -20.71
CA ALA A 370 -4.51 17.88 -20.61
C ALA A 370 -3.29 16.97 -20.74
N GLN A 371 -3.32 16.01 -21.67
CA GLN A 371 -2.28 14.98 -21.83
C GLN A 371 -0.90 15.54 -22.20
N ASP A 372 -0.85 16.71 -22.80
CA ASP A 372 0.35 17.46 -23.17
C ASP A 372 0.91 18.36 -22.05
N HIS A 373 0.21 18.44 -20.91
CA HIS A 373 0.64 19.18 -19.73
C HIS A 373 1.41 18.31 -18.74
N GLN A 374 2.01 18.96 -17.74
CA GLN A 374 2.85 18.33 -16.72
C GLN A 374 2.55 18.91 -15.34
N ALA A 375 2.60 18.08 -14.31
CA ALA A 375 2.66 18.53 -12.93
C ALA A 375 4.02 19.17 -12.63
N VAL A 376 4.02 20.08 -11.66
CA VAL A 376 5.22 20.73 -11.12
C VAL A 376 5.49 20.20 -9.72
N VAL A 377 6.65 19.57 -9.53
CA VAL A 377 7.05 18.91 -8.26
C VAL A 377 8.43 19.46 -7.86
N GLU A 378 8.45 20.74 -7.44
CA GLU A 378 9.69 21.49 -7.18
C GLU A 378 9.88 21.91 -5.73
N MET A 379 8.89 21.67 -4.86
CA MET A 379 9.05 22.05 -3.45
C MET A 379 10.28 21.38 -2.83
N GLY A 380 11.17 22.18 -2.27
CA GLY A 380 12.46 21.71 -1.72
C GLY A 380 13.54 21.40 -2.75
N GLY A 381 13.40 21.86 -4.02
CA GLY A 381 14.39 21.70 -5.08
C GLY A 381 14.15 20.52 -6.02
N ASP A 382 15.20 19.97 -6.60
CA ASP A 382 15.16 18.93 -7.64
C ASP A 382 15.72 17.56 -7.19
N HIS A 383 16.35 17.50 -6.02
CA HIS A 383 16.95 16.26 -5.50
C HIS A 383 15.89 15.19 -5.14
N THR A 384 16.32 13.93 -5.05
CA THR A 384 15.50 12.77 -4.70
C THR A 384 15.95 12.07 -3.42
N GLY A 385 16.85 12.69 -2.65
CA GLY A 385 17.38 12.15 -1.40
C GLY A 385 16.57 12.56 -0.17
N SER A 386 17.03 12.14 1.00
CA SER A 386 16.43 12.50 2.29
C SER A 386 16.50 14.01 2.56
N SER A 387 15.60 14.52 3.41
CA SER A 387 15.52 15.93 3.79
C SER A 387 15.26 16.06 5.29
N GLU A 388 15.94 16.99 5.96
CA GLU A 388 15.69 17.32 7.36
C GLU A 388 14.40 18.12 7.55
N GLY A 389 13.88 18.77 6.49
CA GLY A 389 12.62 19.51 6.50
C GLY A 389 11.51 18.71 5.82
N ARG A 390 10.25 19.05 6.14
CA ARG A 390 9.06 18.41 5.56
C ARG A 390 8.35 19.26 4.50
N ALA A 391 8.74 20.53 4.32
CA ALA A 391 8.29 21.36 3.22
C ALA A 391 9.07 21.00 1.94
N THR A 392 8.85 19.78 1.45
CA THR A 392 9.57 19.18 0.34
C THR A 392 8.73 18.12 -0.38
N GLU A 393 8.97 17.94 -1.67
CA GLU A 393 8.41 16.87 -2.51
C GLU A 393 9.50 15.86 -2.94
N THR A 394 10.63 15.80 -2.21
CA THR A 394 11.75 14.93 -2.55
C THR A 394 11.35 13.45 -2.68
N SER A 395 10.46 12.97 -1.82
CA SER A 395 9.94 11.59 -1.85
C SER A 395 8.99 11.33 -3.03
N VAL A 396 8.27 12.35 -3.50
CA VAL A 396 7.46 12.27 -4.73
C VAL A 396 8.39 12.14 -5.94
N ARG A 397 9.44 12.97 -6.02
CA ARG A 397 10.48 12.86 -7.06
C ARG A 397 11.21 11.51 -6.98
N GLY A 398 11.45 11.01 -5.76
CA GLY A 398 11.99 9.66 -5.53
C GLY A 398 11.10 8.57 -6.13
N PHE A 399 9.80 8.63 -5.89
CA PHE A 399 8.84 7.69 -6.49
C PHE A 399 8.96 7.68 -8.02
N TRP A 400 9.01 8.84 -8.64
CA TRP A 400 9.12 8.93 -10.10
C TRP A 400 10.47 8.45 -10.63
N LYS A 401 11.56 8.62 -9.86
CA LYS A 401 12.86 8.00 -10.16
C LYS A 401 12.75 6.48 -10.21
N ALA A 402 12.16 5.87 -9.17
CA ALA A 402 11.95 4.43 -9.11
C ALA A 402 11.00 3.94 -10.21
N TYR A 403 9.89 4.65 -10.42
CA TYR A 403 8.91 4.36 -11.47
C TYR A 403 9.57 4.31 -12.86
N ARG A 404 10.35 5.33 -13.21
CA ARG A 404 11.10 5.38 -14.48
C ARG A 404 12.04 4.20 -14.64
N SER A 405 12.75 3.84 -13.57
CA SER A 405 13.69 2.71 -13.58
C SER A 405 12.97 1.39 -13.86
N HIS A 406 11.80 1.16 -13.25
CA HIS A 406 11.01 -0.05 -13.48
C HIS A 406 10.37 -0.07 -14.87
N MET A 407 9.82 1.05 -15.31
CA MET A 407 9.18 1.20 -16.63
C MET A 407 10.18 1.33 -17.78
N LYS A 408 11.48 1.54 -17.49
CA LYS A 408 12.57 1.72 -18.49
C LYS A 408 12.32 2.90 -19.44
N ILE A 409 11.88 4.03 -18.89
CA ILE A 409 11.56 5.27 -19.63
C ILE A 409 12.37 6.46 -19.12
#